data_fa707c4abefc44c004207540deb050c7
#
_entry.id   fa707c4abefc44c004207540deb050c7
#
_cell.length_a   1.000
_cell.length_b   1.000
_cell.length_c   1.000
_cell.angle_alpha   90.00
_cell.angle_beta   90.00
_cell.angle_gamma   90.00
#
_symmetry.space_group_name_H-M   'P 1'
#
loop_
_entity.id
_entity.type
_entity.pdbx_description
1 polymer ?
#
loop_
_entity_poly.entity_id
_entity_poly.type
_entity_poly.pdbx_seq_one_letter_code
_entity_poly.pdbx_strand_id
1 'polypeptide(L)'
;MRTRSKRARKCPVRERPMRKNGHDRNGRQRWQCDGCRLTAGTRNNTKRRRTQLAEFLDWLLGAAPQRKRPESARNFRKRVDWCWRLEPRIEPDGMVHRVAMADGTYVNGWCLLTAIDGEDGDVLAWQWCARENTAAYKALFAQLAPPDVLVCDGMKGILKARAQIWPHTRVQRCLVHVQRDTRAGLTARPRLQAGRELKKLADALTRIHDPEAAVRWGEALNAWHERWRRMLAERTYAKDNPDAPRAATSRADSGGPICRCAAPISDSNASSKTAHSSVSSTPSS
;
A
#
# COMPACT_ATOMS: atom_id res chain seq x y z
N MET A 1 -22.32 56.48 1.44
CA MET A 1 -21.59 55.68 0.42
C MET A 1 -21.19 54.35 1.06
N ARG A 2 -21.82 53.21 0.65
CA ARG A 2 -21.45 51.87 1.16
C ARG A 2 -20.29 51.37 0.35
N THR A 3 -19.10 51.31 0.95
CA THR A 3 -17.92 50.67 0.38
C THR A 3 -18.18 49.16 0.29
N ARG A 4 -18.47 48.66 -0.92
CA ARG A 4 -18.54 47.22 -1.22
C ARG A 4 -17.17 46.63 -0.95
N SER A 5 -16.98 45.96 0.16
CA SER A 5 -15.80 45.12 0.43
C SER A 5 -15.64 44.16 -0.75
N LYS A 6 -14.56 44.30 -1.51
CA LYS A 6 -14.20 43.43 -2.62
C LYS A 6 -13.76 42.11 -2.03
N ARG A 7 -14.69 41.19 -1.75
CA ARG A 7 -14.34 39.82 -1.32
C ARG A 7 -13.39 39.23 -2.34
N ALA A 8 -12.20 38.87 -1.89
CA ALA A 8 -11.22 38.16 -2.71
C ALA A 8 -11.86 36.90 -3.30
N ARG A 9 -11.72 36.70 -4.61
CA ARG A 9 -12.27 35.55 -5.29
C ARG A 9 -11.56 34.28 -4.84
N LYS A 10 -12.28 33.27 -4.38
CA LYS A 10 -11.72 31.99 -3.95
C LYS A 10 -11.65 31.02 -5.12
N CYS A 11 -10.61 30.21 -5.14
CA CYS A 11 -10.48 29.10 -6.08
C CYS A 11 -11.55 28.04 -5.78
N PRO A 12 -12.35 27.60 -6.78
CA PRO A 12 -13.41 26.64 -6.55
C PRO A 12 -12.90 25.21 -6.25
N VAL A 13 -11.59 24.99 -6.38
CA VAL A 13 -10.96 23.68 -6.16
C VAL A 13 -10.16 23.66 -4.86
N ARG A 14 -9.43 24.76 -4.55
CA ARG A 14 -8.56 24.81 -3.37
C ARG A 14 -9.04 25.80 -2.29
N GLU A 15 -10.16 26.44 -2.52
CA GLU A 15 -10.79 27.46 -1.65
C GLU A 15 -9.89 28.62 -1.23
N ARG A 16 -8.65 28.68 -1.74
CA ARG A 16 -7.67 29.75 -1.49
C ARG A 16 -7.99 31.00 -2.30
N PRO A 17 -7.59 32.19 -1.84
CA PRO A 17 -7.72 33.41 -2.62
C PRO A 17 -7.02 33.30 -3.97
N MET A 18 -7.66 33.83 -5.02
CA MET A 18 -7.07 33.90 -6.36
C MET A 18 -6.52 35.29 -6.60
N ARG A 19 -5.35 35.38 -7.26
CA ARG A 19 -4.75 36.64 -7.70
C ARG A 19 -5.29 37.07 -9.06
N LYS A 20 -5.24 38.37 -9.33
CA LYS A 20 -5.54 38.94 -10.64
C LYS A 20 -4.51 38.45 -11.66
N ASN A 21 -4.94 38.04 -12.85
CA ASN A 21 -4.10 37.50 -13.91
C ASN A 21 -4.54 38.07 -15.28
N GLY A 22 -4.30 39.37 -15.47
CA GLY A 22 -4.62 40.08 -16.72
C GLY A 22 -6.12 40.10 -17.05
N HIS A 23 -6.44 40.41 -18.30
CA HIS A 23 -7.79 40.48 -18.83
C HIS A 23 -8.01 39.49 -19.96
N ASP A 24 -9.25 39.12 -20.23
CA ASP A 24 -9.61 38.34 -21.42
C ASP A 24 -9.71 39.27 -22.66
N ARG A 25 -9.94 38.65 -23.84
CA ARG A 25 -10.09 39.38 -25.12
C ARG A 25 -11.23 40.42 -25.10
N ASN A 26 -12.13 40.35 -24.13
CA ASN A 26 -13.28 41.26 -23.94
C ASN A 26 -13.01 42.26 -22.82
N GLY A 27 -11.76 42.46 -22.38
CA GLY A 27 -11.40 43.39 -21.32
C GLY A 27 -11.83 42.97 -19.90
N ARG A 28 -12.30 41.72 -19.69
CA ARG A 28 -12.78 41.28 -18.38
C ARG A 28 -11.63 40.73 -17.53
N GLN A 29 -11.60 41.09 -16.23
CA GLN A 29 -10.58 40.62 -15.30
C GLN A 29 -10.54 39.10 -15.21
N ARG A 30 -9.35 38.54 -15.42
CA ARG A 30 -9.03 37.13 -15.15
C ARG A 30 -8.39 36.97 -13.79
N TRP A 31 -8.58 35.80 -13.21
CA TRP A 31 -8.04 35.43 -11.91
C TRP A 31 -7.31 34.09 -12.03
N GLN A 32 -6.26 33.89 -11.26
CA GLN A 32 -5.49 32.64 -11.23
C GLN A 32 -5.27 32.19 -9.80
N CYS A 33 -5.38 30.91 -9.56
CA CYS A 33 -4.99 30.26 -8.32
C CYS A 33 -3.51 29.88 -8.38
N ASP A 34 -2.73 30.32 -7.41
CA ASP A 34 -1.29 30.01 -7.37
C ASP A 34 -1.02 28.52 -7.07
N GLY A 35 -1.91 27.87 -6.33
CA GLY A 35 -1.75 26.46 -5.96
C GLY A 35 -2.05 25.45 -7.09
N CYS A 36 -3.10 25.69 -7.90
CA CYS A 36 -3.47 24.76 -8.98
C CYS A 36 -3.43 25.39 -10.38
N ARG A 37 -2.95 26.63 -10.50
CA ARG A 37 -2.89 27.41 -11.75
C ARG A 37 -4.23 27.55 -12.48
N LEU A 38 -5.34 27.21 -11.82
CA LEU A 38 -6.67 27.38 -12.38
C LEU A 38 -6.92 28.84 -12.70
N THR A 39 -7.33 29.16 -13.94
CA THR A 39 -7.77 30.49 -14.33
C THR A 39 -9.29 30.57 -14.34
N ALA A 40 -9.83 31.65 -13.81
CA ALA A 40 -11.27 31.92 -13.83
C ALA A 40 -11.52 33.34 -14.36
N GLY A 41 -12.54 33.48 -15.19
CA GLY A 41 -13.04 34.80 -15.62
C GLY A 41 -14.01 35.38 -14.60
N THR A 42 -14.63 36.50 -14.92
CA THR A 42 -15.63 37.18 -14.09
C THR A 42 -16.89 36.33 -13.90
N ARG A 43 -17.19 35.43 -14.84
CA ARG A 43 -18.28 34.46 -14.73
C ARG A 43 -17.83 33.24 -13.94
N ASN A 44 -18.74 32.70 -13.11
CA ASN A 44 -18.47 31.52 -12.32
C ASN A 44 -18.42 30.26 -13.24
N ASN A 45 -17.22 29.74 -13.52
CA ASN A 45 -17.01 28.57 -14.36
C ASN A 45 -17.08 27.23 -13.58
N THR A 46 -17.58 27.25 -12.35
CA THR A 46 -17.59 26.06 -11.48
C THR A 46 -18.30 24.88 -12.15
N LYS A 47 -19.48 25.10 -12.74
CA LYS A 47 -20.22 24.01 -13.44
C LYS A 47 -19.38 23.40 -14.57
N ARG A 48 -18.78 24.25 -15.42
CA ARG A 48 -17.92 23.78 -16.52
C ARG A 48 -16.70 23.01 -16.02
N ARG A 49 -16.09 23.45 -14.92
CA ARG A 49 -14.92 22.78 -14.34
C ARG A 49 -15.29 21.45 -13.69
N ARG A 50 -16.43 21.36 -13.03
CA ARG A 50 -16.95 20.08 -12.52
C ARG A 50 -17.20 19.08 -13.65
N THR A 51 -17.81 19.51 -14.76
CA THR A 51 -17.99 18.65 -15.94
C THR A 51 -16.64 18.19 -16.51
N GLN A 52 -15.67 19.10 -16.65
CA GLN A 52 -14.32 18.73 -17.14
C GLN A 52 -13.60 17.74 -16.22
N LEU A 53 -13.76 17.89 -14.90
CA LEU A 53 -13.19 16.96 -13.93
C LEU A 53 -13.89 15.60 -14.02
N ALA A 54 -15.20 15.56 -14.10
CA ALA A 54 -15.94 14.31 -14.27
C ALA A 54 -15.54 13.57 -15.55
N GLU A 55 -15.42 14.29 -16.68
CA GLU A 55 -14.94 13.72 -17.94
C GLU A 55 -13.48 13.25 -17.87
N PHE A 56 -12.64 13.95 -17.11
CA PHE A 56 -11.24 13.54 -16.86
C PHE A 56 -11.19 12.26 -16.04
N LEU A 57 -11.97 12.17 -14.96
CA LEU A 57 -12.03 10.98 -14.11
C LEU A 57 -12.61 9.78 -14.88
N ASP A 58 -13.67 9.99 -15.66
CA ASP A 58 -14.23 8.96 -16.52
C ASP A 58 -13.20 8.45 -17.56
N TRP A 59 -12.39 9.34 -18.11
CA TRP A 59 -11.32 8.95 -19.01
C TRP A 59 -10.18 8.23 -18.30
N LEU A 60 -9.77 8.69 -17.11
CA LEU A 60 -8.66 8.14 -16.35
C LEU A 60 -8.97 6.76 -15.78
N LEU A 61 -10.17 6.61 -15.22
CA LEU A 61 -10.60 5.40 -14.50
C LEU A 61 -11.44 4.46 -15.39
N GLY A 62 -12.02 4.99 -16.47
CA GLY A 62 -12.89 4.24 -17.36
C GLY A 62 -12.10 3.42 -18.38
N ALA A 63 -12.68 2.30 -18.79
CA ALA A 63 -12.13 1.43 -19.84
C ALA A 63 -12.32 1.96 -21.27
N ALA A 64 -13.01 3.11 -21.46
CA ALA A 64 -13.32 3.64 -22.78
C ALA A 64 -12.08 4.27 -23.46
N PRO A 65 -11.67 3.78 -24.63
CA PRO A 65 -10.50 4.31 -25.31
C PRO A 65 -10.74 5.75 -25.79
N GLN A 66 -9.65 6.56 -25.80
CA GLN A 66 -9.67 7.97 -26.23
C GLN A 66 -10.35 8.19 -27.58
N ARG A 67 -10.21 7.25 -28.54
CA ARG A 67 -10.80 7.33 -29.89
C ARG A 67 -12.33 7.36 -29.92
N LYS A 68 -12.99 6.93 -28.84
CA LYS A 68 -14.46 6.97 -28.73
C LYS A 68 -15.00 8.33 -28.28
N ARG A 69 -14.14 9.29 -27.95
CA ARG A 69 -14.56 10.64 -27.54
C ARG A 69 -14.82 11.52 -28.78
N PRO A 70 -15.82 12.44 -28.70
CA PRO A 70 -16.23 13.26 -29.84
C PRO A 70 -15.21 14.33 -30.24
N GLU A 71 -14.19 14.57 -29.42
CA GLU A 71 -13.13 15.56 -29.67
C GLU A 71 -11.77 14.90 -29.88
N SER A 72 -10.85 15.61 -30.55
CA SER A 72 -9.49 15.12 -30.73
C SER A 72 -8.76 14.94 -29.38
N ALA A 73 -7.90 13.92 -29.29
CA ALA A 73 -7.10 13.63 -28.10
C ALA A 73 -6.27 14.84 -27.63
N ARG A 74 -5.78 15.66 -28.56
CA ARG A 74 -5.04 16.88 -28.26
C ARG A 74 -5.90 17.92 -27.56
N ASN A 75 -7.11 18.18 -28.09
CA ASN A 75 -8.01 19.17 -27.53
C ASN A 75 -8.53 18.74 -26.16
N PHE A 76 -8.89 17.46 -26.00
CA PHE A 76 -9.27 16.90 -24.72
C PHE A 76 -8.19 17.09 -23.67
N ARG A 77 -6.95 16.61 -23.93
CA ARG A 77 -5.83 16.75 -23.00
C ARG A 77 -5.54 18.20 -22.63
N LYS A 78 -5.56 19.12 -23.60
CA LYS A 78 -5.38 20.55 -23.32
C LYS A 78 -6.50 21.11 -22.41
N ARG A 79 -7.73 20.64 -22.60
CA ARG A 79 -8.90 21.09 -21.85
C ARG A 79 -8.88 20.60 -20.39
N VAL A 80 -8.39 19.40 -20.15
CA VAL A 80 -8.35 18.77 -18.82
C VAL A 80 -6.96 18.85 -18.15
N ASP A 81 -5.96 19.46 -18.78
CA ASP A 81 -4.58 19.58 -18.26
C ASP A 81 -4.52 20.10 -16.80
N TRP A 82 -5.42 21.01 -16.45
CA TRP A 82 -5.48 21.54 -15.10
C TRP A 82 -5.88 20.48 -14.06
N CYS A 83 -6.55 19.38 -14.44
CA CYS A 83 -6.96 18.31 -13.54
C CYS A 83 -5.75 17.56 -12.96
N TRP A 84 -4.66 17.42 -13.72
CA TRP A 84 -3.42 16.80 -13.25
C TRP A 84 -2.73 17.55 -12.09
N ARG A 85 -3.14 18.79 -11.84
CA ARG A 85 -2.63 19.61 -10.74
C ARG A 85 -3.49 19.56 -9.49
N LEU A 86 -4.56 18.77 -9.53
CA LEU A 86 -5.38 18.49 -8.37
C LEU A 86 -4.72 17.38 -7.57
N GLU A 87 -4.45 17.65 -6.33
CA GLU A 87 -3.99 16.65 -5.39
C GLU A 87 -5.21 16.08 -4.66
N PRO A 88 -5.52 14.79 -4.85
CA PRO A 88 -6.60 14.19 -4.11
C PRO A 88 -6.30 14.25 -2.61
N ARG A 89 -7.31 14.48 -1.81
CA ARG A 89 -7.23 14.45 -0.35
C ARG A 89 -8.21 13.41 0.13
N ILE A 90 -7.73 12.60 1.05
CA ILE A 90 -8.56 11.68 1.82
C ILE A 90 -8.66 12.31 3.21
N GLU A 91 -9.87 12.62 3.64
CA GLU A 91 -10.11 13.07 5.00
C GLU A 91 -10.13 11.84 5.89
N PRO A 92 -9.33 11.79 6.97
CA PRO A 92 -9.38 10.70 7.93
C PRO A 92 -10.78 10.56 8.50
N ASP A 93 -11.35 9.38 8.44
CA ASP A 93 -12.67 9.09 8.99
C ASP A 93 -12.66 8.92 10.51
N GLY A 94 -11.47 8.79 11.12
CA GLY A 94 -11.30 8.57 12.56
C GLY A 94 -11.72 7.17 13.03
N MET A 95 -12.03 6.26 12.11
CA MET A 95 -12.49 4.92 12.40
C MET A 95 -11.32 3.96 12.62
N VAL A 96 -11.56 2.92 13.41
CA VAL A 96 -10.65 1.76 13.50
C VAL A 96 -11.12 0.71 12.50
N HIS A 97 -10.34 0.48 11.48
CA HIS A 97 -10.62 -0.55 10.48
C HIS A 97 -10.18 -1.92 11.00
N ARG A 98 -10.99 -2.94 10.77
CA ARG A 98 -10.64 -4.30 11.17
C ARG A 98 -9.42 -4.82 10.41
N VAL A 99 -9.36 -4.56 9.12
CA VAL A 99 -8.25 -4.98 8.25
C VAL A 99 -7.80 -3.79 7.41
N ALA A 100 -6.53 -3.42 7.50
CA ALA A 100 -5.91 -2.51 6.54
C ALA A 100 -4.91 -3.28 5.69
N MET A 101 -4.91 -3.01 4.39
CA MET A 101 -3.93 -3.56 3.45
C MET A 101 -2.99 -2.44 3.00
N ALA A 102 -1.68 -2.65 3.07
CA ALA A 102 -0.72 -1.63 2.65
C ALA A 102 0.34 -2.21 1.71
N ASP A 103 0.61 -1.44 0.64
CA ASP A 103 1.59 -1.80 -0.40
C ASP A 103 2.18 -0.55 -1.04
N GLY A 104 3.31 -0.72 -1.72
CA GLY A 104 4.00 0.31 -2.46
C GLY A 104 4.02 0.05 -3.96
N THR A 105 3.69 1.07 -4.75
CA THR A 105 3.74 1.00 -6.21
C THR A 105 4.73 2.01 -6.77
N TYR A 106 5.71 1.56 -7.56
CA TYR A 106 6.70 2.43 -8.18
C TYR A 106 6.21 3.02 -9.50
N VAL A 107 6.26 4.34 -9.60
CA VAL A 107 5.92 5.11 -10.80
C VAL A 107 7.00 6.13 -11.07
N ASN A 108 7.67 6.04 -12.21
CA ASN A 108 8.72 6.99 -12.64
C ASN A 108 9.79 7.27 -11.58
N GLY A 109 10.25 6.25 -10.86
CA GLY A 109 11.30 6.37 -9.85
C GLY A 109 10.82 6.84 -8.47
N TRP A 110 9.54 7.17 -8.31
CA TRP A 110 8.88 7.45 -7.04
C TRP A 110 8.04 6.26 -6.60
N CYS A 111 7.87 6.11 -5.32
CA CYS A 111 6.98 5.11 -4.74
C CYS A 111 5.73 5.78 -4.17
N LEU A 112 4.57 5.31 -4.60
CA LEU A 112 3.28 5.62 -3.99
C LEU A 112 2.97 4.53 -2.97
N LEU A 113 3.00 4.86 -1.70
CA LEU A 113 2.47 4.00 -0.64
C LEU A 113 0.98 4.24 -0.49
N THR A 114 0.23 3.16 -0.42
CA THR A 114 -1.23 3.21 -0.27
C THR A 114 -1.65 2.26 0.84
N ALA A 115 -2.58 2.71 1.68
CA ALA A 115 -3.32 1.88 2.61
C ALA A 115 -4.79 1.87 2.21
N ILE A 116 -5.38 0.69 2.11
CA ILE A 116 -6.79 0.48 1.76
C ILE A 116 -7.49 -0.32 2.84
N ASP A 117 -8.79 -0.15 2.97
CA ASP A 117 -9.63 -1.03 3.77
C ASP A 117 -9.66 -2.44 3.13
N GLY A 118 -9.53 -3.46 3.94
CA GLY A 118 -9.54 -4.85 3.48
C GLY A 118 -10.93 -5.42 3.25
N GLU A 119 -11.99 -4.72 3.62
CA GLU A 119 -13.38 -5.17 3.49
C GLU A 119 -14.05 -4.59 2.24
N ASP A 120 -13.93 -3.29 2.00
CA ASP A 120 -14.56 -2.61 0.86
C ASP A 120 -13.57 -2.13 -0.22
N GLY A 121 -12.28 -2.07 0.13
CA GLY A 121 -11.23 -1.63 -0.79
C GLY A 121 -11.07 -0.11 -0.89
N ASP A 122 -11.73 0.65 -0.06
CA ASP A 122 -11.61 2.09 -0.04
C ASP A 122 -10.20 2.53 0.38
N VAL A 123 -9.70 3.61 -0.23
CA VAL A 123 -8.37 4.13 0.06
C VAL A 123 -8.42 4.94 1.35
N LEU A 124 -7.77 4.44 2.39
CA LEU A 124 -7.70 5.05 3.72
C LEU A 124 -6.65 6.16 3.80
N ALA A 125 -5.47 5.91 3.23
CA ALA A 125 -4.38 6.88 3.20
C ALA A 125 -3.43 6.58 2.04
N TRP A 126 -2.67 7.60 1.64
CA TRP A 126 -1.62 7.45 0.66
C TRP A 126 -0.54 8.51 0.84
N GLN A 127 0.67 8.22 0.35
CA GLN A 127 1.72 9.22 0.25
C GLN A 127 2.79 8.86 -0.77
N TRP A 128 3.47 9.86 -1.30
CA TRP A 128 4.65 9.70 -2.12
C TRP A 128 5.91 9.61 -1.28
N CYS A 129 6.82 8.74 -1.68
CA CYS A 129 8.18 8.67 -1.12
C CYS A 129 9.18 8.30 -2.23
N ALA A 130 10.46 8.55 -1.96
CA ALA A 130 11.51 8.17 -2.92
C ALA A 130 11.72 6.65 -2.95
N ARG A 131 11.55 5.97 -1.82
CA ARG A 131 11.72 4.52 -1.68
C ARG A 131 10.87 4.01 -0.52
N GLU A 132 10.41 2.78 -0.64
CA GLU A 132 9.84 2.04 0.47
C GLU A 132 10.87 1.85 1.58
N ASN A 133 10.59 2.41 2.73
CA ASN A 133 11.40 2.26 3.92
C ASN A 133 10.56 2.44 5.18
N THR A 134 11.16 2.15 6.33
CA THR A 134 10.47 2.25 7.63
C THR A 134 9.91 3.65 7.90
N ALA A 135 10.63 4.71 7.54
CA ALA A 135 10.19 6.09 7.79
C ALA A 135 8.96 6.45 6.95
N ALA A 136 8.96 6.04 5.67
CA ALA A 136 7.85 6.28 4.77
C ALA A 136 6.57 5.55 5.24
N TYR A 137 6.68 4.28 5.64
CA TYR A 137 5.54 3.54 6.20
C TYR A 137 5.07 4.10 7.55
N LYS A 138 5.99 4.59 8.39
CA LYS A 138 5.59 5.27 9.64
C LYS A 138 4.74 6.50 9.37
N ALA A 139 5.12 7.30 8.38
CA ALA A 139 4.37 8.49 8.00
C ALA A 139 3.01 8.15 7.38
N LEU A 140 2.90 7.05 6.64
CA LEU A 140 1.61 6.53 6.16
C LEU A 140 0.73 6.09 7.33
N PHE A 141 1.27 5.26 8.23
CA PHE A 141 0.54 4.70 9.35
C PHE A 141 0.11 5.74 10.39
N ALA A 142 0.87 6.83 10.54
CA ALA A 142 0.50 7.94 11.41
C ALA A 142 -0.76 8.70 10.96
N GLN A 143 -1.26 8.46 9.74
CA GLN A 143 -2.48 9.07 9.22
C GLN A 143 -3.74 8.28 9.61
N LEU A 144 -3.60 7.09 10.18
CA LEU A 144 -4.68 6.14 10.42
C LEU A 144 -4.69 5.68 11.89
N ALA A 145 -5.86 5.32 12.37
CA ALA A 145 -5.98 4.56 13.61
C ALA A 145 -5.38 3.14 13.42
N PRO A 146 -4.82 2.51 14.48
CA PRO A 146 -4.28 1.16 14.39
C PRO A 146 -5.38 0.14 14.01
N PRO A 147 -5.25 -0.61 12.91
CA PRO A 147 -6.18 -1.68 12.56
C PRO A 147 -5.93 -2.93 13.42
N ASP A 148 -6.90 -3.85 13.46
CA ASP A 148 -6.69 -5.16 14.11
C ASP A 148 -5.66 -6.00 13.35
N VAL A 149 -5.71 -5.96 12.02
CA VAL A 149 -4.83 -6.73 11.13
C VAL A 149 -4.28 -5.84 10.02
N LEU A 150 -2.96 -5.91 9.83
CA LEU A 150 -2.27 -5.34 8.66
C LEU A 150 -1.96 -6.46 7.68
N VAL A 151 -2.50 -6.38 6.46
CA VAL A 151 -2.10 -7.22 5.33
C VAL A 151 -1.02 -6.52 4.52
N CYS A 152 0.14 -7.17 4.36
CA CYS A 152 1.26 -6.60 3.61
C CYS A 152 2.16 -7.68 3.00
N ASP A 153 3.13 -7.28 2.18
CA ASP A 153 4.13 -8.18 1.60
C ASP A 153 5.11 -8.77 2.63
N GLY A 154 5.19 -8.17 3.83
CA GLY A 154 6.06 -8.58 4.94
C GLY A 154 7.52 -8.17 4.77
N MET A 155 7.82 -7.15 3.97
CA MET A 155 9.15 -6.57 3.91
C MET A 155 9.57 -5.98 5.26
N LYS A 156 10.88 -5.97 5.55
CA LYS A 156 11.42 -5.49 6.82
C LYS A 156 11.02 -4.05 7.16
N GLY A 157 10.89 -3.20 6.15
CA GLY A 157 10.53 -1.77 6.31
C GLY A 157 9.14 -1.60 6.92
N ILE A 158 8.13 -2.24 6.32
CA ILE A 158 6.73 -2.15 6.77
C ILE A 158 6.53 -2.86 8.11
N LEU A 159 7.16 -4.02 8.33
CA LEU A 159 7.08 -4.74 9.61
C LEU A 159 7.67 -3.93 10.76
N LYS A 160 8.82 -3.26 10.53
CA LYS A 160 9.42 -2.38 11.53
C LYS A 160 8.57 -1.15 11.80
N ALA A 161 7.98 -0.55 10.77
CA ALA A 161 7.07 0.58 10.93
C ALA A 161 5.83 0.19 11.74
N ARG A 162 5.20 -0.97 11.42
CA ARG A 162 4.06 -1.51 12.17
C ARG A 162 4.41 -1.72 13.64
N ALA A 163 5.54 -2.37 13.93
CA ALA A 163 5.95 -2.62 15.31
C ALA A 163 6.15 -1.34 16.13
N GLN A 164 6.53 -0.23 15.49
CA GLN A 164 6.74 1.06 16.14
C GLN A 164 5.49 1.93 16.28
N ILE A 165 4.60 1.90 15.29
CA ILE A 165 3.39 2.76 15.27
C ILE A 165 2.16 2.02 15.75
N TRP A 166 2.02 0.73 15.39
CA TRP A 166 0.88 -0.13 15.70
C TRP A 166 1.33 -1.42 16.40
N PRO A 167 1.88 -1.38 17.61
CA PRO A 167 2.51 -2.55 18.26
C PRO A 167 1.55 -3.73 18.46
N HIS A 168 0.26 -3.47 18.62
CA HIS A 168 -0.75 -4.50 18.86
C HIS A 168 -1.46 -5.00 17.59
N THR A 169 -1.26 -4.36 16.44
CA THR A 169 -1.82 -4.80 15.16
C THR A 169 -1.17 -6.11 14.73
N ARG A 170 -1.96 -7.13 14.45
CA ARG A 170 -1.49 -8.40 13.90
C ARG A 170 -1.07 -8.22 12.43
N VAL A 171 -0.19 -9.09 11.96
CA VAL A 171 0.27 -9.05 10.55
C VAL A 171 -0.17 -10.31 9.84
N GLN A 172 -0.84 -10.13 8.71
CA GLN A 172 -1.09 -11.17 7.72
C GLN A 172 -0.24 -10.91 6.48
N ARG A 173 0.57 -11.89 6.07
CA ARG A 173 1.29 -11.80 4.79
C ARG A 173 0.27 -11.86 3.64
N CYS A 174 0.39 -10.97 2.68
CA CYS A 174 -0.43 -10.99 1.48
C CYS A 174 -0.22 -12.29 0.70
N LEU A 175 -1.27 -13.09 0.57
CA LEU A 175 -1.21 -14.43 -0.05
C LEU A 175 -0.80 -14.35 -1.53
N VAL A 176 -1.19 -13.29 -2.22
CA VAL A 176 -0.79 -13.04 -3.62
C VAL A 176 0.72 -12.80 -3.73
N HIS A 177 1.30 -12.01 -2.81
CA HIS A 177 2.75 -11.80 -2.77
C HIS A 177 3.48 -13.10 -2.45
N VAL A 178 3.02 -13.85 -1.45
CA VAL A 178 3.59 -15.15 -1.09
C VAL A 178 3.57 -16.13 -2.26
N GLN A 179 2.44 -16.21 -2.98
CA GLN A 179 2.32 -17.05 -4.17
C GLN A 179 3.30 -16.62 -5.27
N ARG A 180 3.34 -15.31 -5.57
CA ARG A 180 4.21 -14.74 -6.59
C ARG A 180 5.69 -14.97 -6.27
N ASP A 181 6.11 -14.71 -5.03
CA ASP A 181 7.48 -14.89 -4.59
C ASP A 181 7.90 -16.36 -4.63
N THR A 182 6.99 -17.26 -4.25
CA THR A 182 7.23 -18.70 -4.35
C THR A 182 7.39 -19.14 -5.81
N ARG A 183 6.53 -18.66 -6.70
CA ARG A 183 6.65 -18.94 -8.14
C ARG A 183 7.93 -18.34 -8.74
N ALA A 184 8.34 -17.16 -8.31
CA ALA A 184 9.61 -16.54 -8.73
C ALA A 184 10.84 -17.32 -8.19
N GLY A 185 10.72 -17.88 -6.97
CA GLY A 185 11.75 -18.74 -6.38
C GLY A 185 11.83 -20.12 -7.04
N LEU A 186 10.74 -20.61 -7.61
CA LEU A 186 10.67 -21.83 -8.39
C LEU A 186 10.79 -21.49 -9.88
N THR A 187 11.32 -22.40 -10.68
CA THR A 187 11.23 -22.26 -12.14
C THR A 187 9.79 -22.48 -12.61
N ALA A 188 9.44 -22.02 -13.81
CA ALA A 188 8.11 -22.27 -14.40
C ALA A 188 7.76 -23.79 -14.46
N ARG A 189 8.79 -24.61 -14.68
CA ARG A 189 8.71 -26.10 -14.72
C ARG A 189 9.74 -26.71 -13.79
N PRO A 190 9.48 -26.82 -12.47
CA PRO A 190 10.41 -27.40 -11.51
C PRO A 190 10.77 -28.83 -11.88
N ARG A 191 12.08 -29.15 -11.92
CA ARG A 191 12.57 -30.49 -12.22
C ARG A 191 12.42 -31.45 -11.04
N LEU A 192 12.66 -30.93 -9.82
CA LEU A 192 12.56 -31.70 -8.59
C LEU A 192 11.10 -31.94 -8.19
N GLN A 193 10.80 -33.10 -7.64
CA GLN A 193 9.48 -33.44 -7.14
C GLN A 193 9.01 -32.47 -6.06
N ALA A 194 9.90 -32.15 -5.11
CA ALA A 194 9.64 -31.15 -4.07
C ALA A 194 9.19 -29.81 -4.63
N GLY A 195 9.87 -29.32 -5.67
CA GLY A 195 9.50 -28.05 -6.33
C GLY A 195 8.15 -28.10 -7.03
N ARG A 196 7.80 -29.26 -7.65
CA ARG A 196 6.49 -29.46 -8.28
C ARG A 196 5.35 -29.46 -7.25
N GLU A 197 5.58 -30.12 -6.11
CA GLU A 197 4.60 -30.17 -5.02
C GLU A 197 4.45 -28.78 -4.37
N LEU A 198 5.55 -28.07 -4.08
CA LEU A 198 5.52 -26.71 -3.53
C LEU A 198 4.80 -25.74 -4.47
N LYS A 199 5.01 -25.87 -5.77
CA LYS A 199 4.29 -25.07 -6.76
C LYS A 199 2.79 -25.28 -6.70
N LYS A 200 2.32 -26.53 -6.55
CA LYS A 200 0.89 -26.85 -6.39
C LYS A 200 0.31 -26.21 -5.11
N LEU A 201 1.05 -26.28 -4.00
CA LEU A 201 0.67 -25.61 -2.74
C LEU A 201 0.58 -24.09 -2.91
N ALA A 202 1.57 -23.48 -3.57
CA ALA A 202 1.53 -22.05 -3.88
C ALA A 202 0.35 -21.66 -4.78
N ASP A 203 0.04 -22.49 -5.79
CA ASP A 203 -1.07 -22.23 -6.72
C ASP A 203 -2.44 -22.36 -6.04
N ALA A 204 -2.54 -23.15 -4.98
CA ALA A 204 -3.75 -23.30 -4.19
C ALA A 204 -4.00 -22.17 -3.20
N LEU A 205 -2.94 -21.44 -2.78
CA LEU A 205 -2.96 -20.48 -1.69
C LEU A 205 -4.01 -19.37 -1.86
N THR A 206 -4.16 -18.83 -3.06
CA THR A 206 -5.12 -17.76 -3.37
C THR A 206 -6.56 -18.25 -3.59
N ARG A 207 -6.81 -19.57 -3.47
CA ARG A 207 -8.13 -20.19 -3.57
C ARG A 207 -8.69 -20.64 -2.23
N ILE A 208 -8.02 -20.28 -1.14
CA ILE A 208 -8.47 -20.57 0.22
C ILE A 208 -9.48 -19.49 0.60
N HIS A 209 -10.74 -19.88 0.79
CA HIS A 209 -11.83 -18.95 1.10
C HIS A 209 -12.50 -19.24 2.44
N ASP A 210 -12.16 -20.35 3.10
CA ASP A 210 -12.75 -20.78 4.36
C ASP A 210 -11.68 -21.28 5.36
N PRO A 211 -11.95 -21.26 6.68
CA PRO A 211 -11.00 -21.69 7.70
C PRO A 211 -10.58 -23.17 7.56
N GLU A 212 -11.51 -24.06 7.17
CA GLU A 212 -11.19 -25.47 7.05
C GLU A 212 -10.24 -25.70 5.87
N ALA A 213 -10.43 -25.01 4.75
CA ALA A 213 -9.47 -25.06 3.63
C ALA A 213 -8.10 -24.52 4.04
N ALA A 214 -8.05 -23.50 4.90
CA ALA A 214 -6.80 -22.98 5.43
C ALA A 214 -6.07 -24.02 6.31
N VAL A 215 -6.79 -24.72 7.18
CA VAL A 215 -6.24 -25.81 8.00
C VAL A 215 -5.69 -26.91 7.13
N ARG A 216 -6.50 -27.45 6.17
CA ARG A 216 -6.08 -28.50 5.25
C ARG A 216 -4.84 -28.11 4.44
N TRP A 217 -4.78 -26.84 4.00
CA TRP A 217 -3.62 -26.33 3.29
C TRP A 217 -2.38 -26.28 4.19
N GLY A 218 -2.53 -25.84 5.45
CA GLY A 218 -1.46 -25.83 6.45
C GLY A 218 -0.91 -27.23 6.73
N GLU A 219 -1.78 -28.22 6.90
CA GLU A 219 -1.41 -29.63 7.06
C GLU A 219 -0.64 -30.17 5.85
N ALA A 220 -1.12 -29.86 4.62
CA ALA A 220 -0.44 -30.26 3.39
C ALA A 220 0.95 -29.62 3.27
N LEU A 221 1.12 -28.37 3.68
CA LEU A 221 2.42 -27.70 3.72
C LEU A 221 3.35 -28.34 4.75
N ASN A 222 2.86 -28.66 5.94
CA ASN A 222 3.64 -29.32 6.98
C ASN A 222 4.07 -30.73 6.52
N ALA A 223 3.17 -31.50 5.91
CA ALA A 223 3.49 -32.80 5.35
C ALA A 223 4.54 -32.71 4.23
N TRP A 224 4.46 -31.67 3.38
CA TRP A 224 5.47 -31.40 2.38
C TRP A 224 6.83 -31.09 3.02
N HIS A 225 6.85 -30.21 4.03
CA HIS A 225 8.08 -29.83 4.73
C HIS A 225 8.76 -31.03 5.41
N GLU A 226 8.00 -31.86 6.09
CA GLU A 226 8.55 -33.09 6.73
C GLU A 226 9.10 -34.07 5.70
N ARG A 227 8.36 -34.32 4.61
CA ARG A 227 8.80 -35.20 3.52
C ARG A 227 10.14 -34.77 2.93
N TRP A 228 10.34 -33.48 2.73
CA TRP A 228 11.49 -32.92 2.04
C TRP A 228 12.54 -32.33 2.98
N ARG A 229 12.39 -32.50 4.30
CA ARG A 229 13.24 -31.91 5.34
C ARG A 229 14.74 -32.14 5.11
N ARG A 230 15.15 -33.34 4.74
CA ARG A 230 16.57 -33.66 4.47
C ARG A 230 17.09 -32.84 3.29
N MET A 231 16.38 -32.81 2.19
CA MET A 231 16.75 -32.02 1.01
C MET A 231 16.79 -30.52 1.29
N LEU A 232 15.85 -30.03 2.10
CA LEU A 232 15.81 -28.61 2.47
C LEU A 232 16.95 -28.21 3.43
N ALA A 233 17.54 -29.16 4.12
CA ALA A 233 18.70 -28.97 5.00
C ALA A 233 20.04 -29.00 4.23
N GLU A 234 20.05 -29.46 2.97
CA GLU A 234 21.26 -29.46 2.15
C GLU A 234 21.77 -28.04 1.93
N ARG A 235 23.06 -27.85 2.14
CA ARG A 235 23.74 -26.56 1.94
C ARG A 235 24.71 -26.67 0.78
N THR A 236 24.66 -25.70 -0.11
CA THR A 236 25.64 -25.57 -1.18
C THR A 236 26.82 -24.71 -0.67
N TYR A 237 28.00 -25.25 -0.72
CA TYR A 237 29.24 -24.56 -0.36
C TYR A 237 29.85 -23.88 -1.57
N ALA A 238 30.54 -22.77 -1.36
CA ALA A 238 31.28 -22.11 -2.43
C ALA A 238 32.43 -22.97 -2.89
N LYS A 239 32.68 -23.05 -4.20
CA LYS A 239 33.81 -23.83 -4.72
C LYS A 239 35.17 -23.33 -4.18
N ASP A 240 35.29 -22.04 -3.91
CA ASP A 240 36.49 -21.35 -3.52
C ASP A 240 36.67 -21.25 -1.98
N ASN A 241 35.66 -21.63 -1.21
CA ASN A 241 35.70 -21.68 0.25
C ASN A 241 34.74 -22.76 0.78
N PRO A 242 35.23 -24.00 0.97
CA PRO A 242 34.40 -25.12 1.42
C PRO A 242 33.83 -24.96 2.83
N ASP A 243 34.39 -24.07 3.64
CA ASP A 243 33.94 -23.82 5.02
C ASP A 243 32.86 -22.70 5.10
N ALA A 244 32.70 -21.92 4.05
CA ALA A 244 31.66 -20.90 3.97
C ALA A 244 30.44 -21.44 3.23
N PRO A 245 29.29 -21.58 3.89
CA PRO A 245 28.04 -21.86 3.16
C PRO A 245 27.79 -20.72 2.16
N ARG A 246 27.63 -21.07 0.92
CA ARG A 246 27.16 -20.12 -0.09
C ARG A 246 25.91 -19.45 0.45
N ALA A 247 25.91 -18.12 0.57
CA ALA A 247 24.68 -17.40 0.83
C ALA A 247 23.64 -17.95 -0.15
N ALA A 248 22.49 -18.41 0.36
CA ALA A 248 21.48 -19.15 -0.40
C ALA A 248 21.14 -18.45 -1.70
N THR A 249 21.91 -18.74 -2.76
CA THR A 249 21.70 -18.28 -4.12
C THR A 249 20.94 -19.31 -4.94
N SER A 250 20.82 -20.55 -4.43
CA SER A 250 19.94 -21.51 -5.04
C SER A 250 18.51 -21.29 -4.53
N ARG A 251 17.65 -20.98 -5.43
CA ARG A 251 16.21 -20.70 -5.23
C ARG A 251 15.43 -21.86 -4.56
N ALA A 252 16.09 -22.96 -4.27
CA ALA A 252 15.54 -24.15 -3.59
C ALA A 252 15.89 -24.23 -2.10
N ASP A 253 16.91 -23.48 -1.62
CA ASP A 253 17.51 -23.71 -0.30
C ASP A 253 16.88 -22.94 0.85
N SER A 254 16.12 -21.90 0.57
CA SER A 254 15.29 -21.27 1.58
C SER A 254 13.93 -21.93 1.49
N GLY A 255 13.50 -22.62 2.51
CA GLY A 255 12.07 -22.92 2.65
C GLY A 255 11.31 -21.61 2.35
N GLY A 256 10.84 -21.49 1.10
CA GLY A 256 10.53 -20.22 0.47
C GLY A 256 9.56 -19.35 1.27
N PRO A 257 9.13 -18.21 0.74
CA PRO A 257 8.14 -17.33 1.38
C PRO A 257 6.97 -18.08 2.04
N ILE A 258 6.56 -19.23 1.49
CA ILE A 258 5.50 -20.11 2.03
C ILE A 258 5.87 -20.67 3.41
N CYS A 259 7.08 -21.20 3.60
CA CYS A 259 7.48 -21.77 4.90
C CYS A 259 7.54 -20.70 6.01
N ARG A 260 7.88 -19.47 5.65
CA ARG A 260 7.86 -18.32 6.58
C ARG A 260 6.46 -17.83 6.93
N CYS A 261 5.48 -18.09 6.07
CA CYS A 261 4.08 -17.69 6.31
C CYS A 261 3.31 -18.71 7.12
N ALA A 262 3.69 -19.99 7.02
CA ALA A 262 3.10 -21.09 7.77
C ALA A 262 3.70 -21.24 9.19
N ALA A 263 4.84 -20.60 9.49
CA ALA A 263 5.29 -20.51 10.85
C ALA A 263 4.19 -19.78 11.66
N PRO A 264 3.64 -20.39 12.72
CA PRO A 264 2.74 -19.67 13.60
C PRO A 264 3.46 -18.38 13.99
N ILE A 265 2.74 -17.28 13.96
CA ILE A 265 3.22 -16.01 14.50
C ILE A 265 3.49 -16.33 15.97
N SER A 266 4.71 -16.77 16.27
CA SER A 266 5.13 -16.92 17.66
C SER A 266 5.06 -15.51 18.22
N ASP A 267 4.16 -15.32 19.17
CA ASP A 267 4.10 -14.14 20.00
C ASP A 267 5.47 -13.96 20.66
N SER A 268 6.40 -13.33 19.94
CA SER A 268 7.72 -12.98 20.44
C SER A 268 7.67 -11.85 21.48
N ASN A 269 6.50 -11.67 22.11
CA ASN A 269 6.27 -10.75 23.21
C ASN A 269 5.77 -11.40 24.50
N ALA A 270 5.78 -12.74 24.61
CA ALA A 270 5.52 -13.43 25.89
C ALA A 270 6.79 -13.61 26.71
N SER A 271 7.58 -12.54 26.90
CA SER A 271 8.59 -12.45 27.94
C SER A 271 8.25 -11.28 28.87
N SER A 272 7.08 -11.33 29.47
CA SER A 272 6.80 -10.52 30.65
C SER A 272 7.55 -11.17 31.83
N LYS A 273 8.63 -10.52 32.22
CA LYS A 273 9.26 -10.72 33.50
C LYS A 273 8.18 -10.57 34.59
N THR A 274 7.82 -11.69 35.19
CA THR A 274 7.16 -11.71 36.50
C THR A 274 8.11 -11.08 37.51
N ALA A 275 7.94 -9.80 37.75
CA ALA A 275 8.53 -9.15 38.91
C ALA A 275 7.74 -9.59 40.13
N HIS A 276 8.24 -10.52 40.90
CA HIS A 276 7.84 -10.77 42.26
C HIS A 276 8.12 -9.49 43.09
N SER A 277 7.07 -8.73 43.36
CA SER A 277 7.10 -7.74 44.43
C SER A 277 6.79 -8.47 45.75
N SER A 278 7.84 -8.80 46.50
CA SER A 278 7.74 -9.13 47.91
C SER A 278 7.33 -7.89 48.70
N VAL A 279 6.08 -7.87 49.13
CA VAL A 279 5.61 -6.90 50.12
C VAL A 279 6.06 -7.41 51.50
N SER A 280 7.08 -6.76 52.06
CA SER A 280 7.44 -6.90 53.46
C SER A 280 6.50 -6.06 54.33
N SER A 281 5.66 -6.71 55.04
CA SER A 281 4.85 -6.11 56.14
C SER A 281 5.75 -5.98 57.37
N THR A 282 6.02 -4.77 57.82
CA THR A 282 6.50 -4.49 59.16
C THR A 282 5.33 -4.05 60.04
N PRO A 283 5.15 -4.59 61.27
CA PRO A 283 4.17 -4.09 62.20
C PRO A 283 4.76 -2.95 63.02
N SER A 284 4.02 -1.88 63.13
CA SER A 284 4.33 -0.78 64.08
C SER A 284 3.72 -1.07 65.45
N SER A 285 4.53 -0.93 66.45
CA SER A 285 4.16 -0.78 67.87
C SER A 285 3.56 0.59 68.15
#